data_7d9665f77e34aa62149a564732ce2911
#
_entry.id   7d9665f77e34aa62149a564732ce2911
#
_cell.length_a   1.000
_cell.length_b   1.000
_cell.length_c   1.000
_cell.angle_alpha   90.00
_cell.angle_beta   90.00
_cell.angle_gamma   90.00
#
_symmetry.space_group_name_H-M   'P 1'
#
loop_
_entity.id
_entity.type
_entity.pdbx_description
1 polymer ?
#
loop_
_entity_poly.entity_id
_entity_poly.type
_entity_poly.pdbx_seq_one_letter_code
_entity_poly.pdbx_strand_id
1 'polypeptide(L)'
;MKRIALSTLSLALLGVTGVAHAQSSVTLYGLIDESIQYVHNTVDSAGQNKNLVAMFAGNLQGDRFGLKGTEDLGGGLKAIFQLENGFDVNSGKLGQGGRMFGRQAFVGLTGDQWGTVTLGRQYDPLVDLVQPLTADNYFGSTFTTPGDVDNNDNSSRTNNAIKYTSPVWGGFQFEGMYALGGVAGATGSGQTWSGAATYATGPFSVAAGYFRADNGNTLASRTAAGSVGWNGSTSDGTFDNQVNGAYAAAKSIGIASVALQYVAGPFTANLRYSNAQYKPDANSGFGSTEKYNIGGAYLGYQATPAMLVGVGYIYTKASGDSSATYHQVSLGGDYNLSKRTDIYLVGAYQHASGQQRTSAGTLVDAGAAIGSYSYNSASSSQEMVSLGIRHKF
;
A
#
# COMPACT_ATOMS: atom_id res chain seq x y z
N MET A 1 -6.19 31.00 66.61
CA MET A 1 -7.17 30.16 65.93
C MET A 1 -7.12 30.41 64.37
N LYS A 2 -5.95 30.24 63.71
CA LYS A 2 -5.80 30.42 62.22
C LYS A 2 -4.96 29.34 61.57
N ARG A 3 -4.83 28.16 62.19
CA ARG A 3 -4.02 27.06 61.61
C ARG A 3 -4.78 25.76 61.34
N ILE A 4 -6.09 25.71 61.45
CA ILE A 4 -6.91 24.51 61.26
C ILE A 4 -7.71 24.54 59.95
N ALA A 5 -7.79 25.68 59.25
CA ALA A 5 -8.58 25.83 58.03
C ALA A 5 -7.83 25.41 56.71
N LEU A 6 -6.49 25.21 56.77
CA LEU A 6 -5.73 24.82 55.55
C LEU A 6 -5.56 23.30 55.41
N SER A 7 -5.76 22.51 56.43
CA SER A 7 -5.60 21.04 56.37
C SER A 7 -6.84 20.30 55.83
N THR A 8 -8.02 20.89 55.95
CA THR A 8 -9.28 20.31 55.46
C THR A 8 -9.52 20.54 53.96
N LEU A 9 -8.91 21.58 53.38
CA LEU A 9 -9.01 21.81 51.94
C LEU A 9 -8.08 20.89 51.10
N SER A 10 -6.95 20.46 51.69
CA SER A 10 -6.01 19.53 51.05
C SER A 10 -6.52 18.07 51.04
N LEU A 11 -7.36 17.68 52.00
CA LEU A 11 -7.96 16.34 52.04
C LEU A 11 -9.19 16.22 51.12
N ALA A 12 -9.87 17.33 50.80
CA ALA A 12 -11.00 17.32 49.88
C ALA A 12 -10.60 17.24 48.41
N LEU A 13 -9.34 17.64 48.04
CA LEU A 13 -8.81 17.47 46.69
C LEU A 13 -8.26 16.06 46.41
N LEU A 14 -8.00 15.25 47.43
CA LEU A 14 -7.55 13.86 47.27
C LEU A 14 -8.71 12.85 47.16
N GLY A 15 -9.94 13.29 47.37
CA GLY A 15 -11.15 12.44 47.31
C GLY A 15 -11.85 12.39 45.95
N VAL A 16 -11.36 13.08 44.92
CA VAL A 16 -11.97 13.11 43.57
C VAL A 16 -11.05 12.49 42.50
N THR A 17 -10.04 11.72 42.89
CA THR A 17 -9.47 10.75 41.97
C THR A 17 -10.43 9.55 41.89
N GLY A 18 -11.56 9.75 41.25
CA GLY A 18 -12.28 8.66 40.65
C GLY A 18 -11.26 7.92 39.76
N VAL A 19 -10.93 6.70 40.19
CA VAL A 19 -10.10 5.78 39.38
C VAL A 19 -10.90 5.55 38.12
N ALA A 20 -10.72 6.40 37.11
CA ALA A 20 -11.06 6.06 35.75
C ALA A 20 -10.17 4.84 35.45
N HIS A 21 -10.72 3.65 35.58
CA HIS A 21 -10.11 2.46 35.00
C HIS A 21 -10.15 2.67 33.48
N ALA A 22 -9.18 3.41 32.96
CA ALA A 22 -8.91 3.44 31.57
C ALA A 22 -8.60 1.99 31.17
N GLN A 23 -9.52 1.34 30.49
CA GLN A 23 -9.32 -0.02 30.02
C GLN A 23 -8.36 0.03 28.83
N SER A 24 -7.07 0.08 29.15
CA SER A 24 -6.01 0.05 28.15
C SER A 24 -5.86 -1.36 27.63
N SER A 25 -5.87 -1.53 26.31
CA SER A 25 -5.61 -2.82 25.67
C SER A 25 -4.43 -2.69 24.72
N VAL A 26 -3.52 -3.66 24.78
CA VAL A 26 -2.45 -3.83 23.80
C VAL A 26 -2.59 -5.20 23.17
N THR A 27 -2.67 -5.26 21.86
CA THR A 27 -2.81 -6.49 21.09
C THR A 27 -1.59 -6.71 20.22
N LEU A 28 -0.94 -7.86 20.36
CA LEU A 28 0.01 -8.39 19.40
C LEU A 28 -0.79 -9.05 18.27
N TYR A 29 -0.43 -8.79 17.03
CA TYR A 29 -1.03 -9.38 15.85
C TYR A 29 0.00 -9.55 14.74
N GLY A 30 -0.32 -10.38 13.76
CA GLY A 30 0.54 -10.53 12.60
C GLY A 30 0.04 -11.58 11.62
N LEU A 31 0.84 -11.77 10.57
CA LEU A 31 0.65 -12.85 9.62
C LEU A 31 2.01 -13.24 8.99
N ILE A 32 2.06 -14.47 8.56
CA ILE A 32 3.14 -15.05 7.75
C ILE A 32 2.49 -15.63 6.50
N ASP A 33 3.01 -15.26 5.35
CA ASP A 33 2.55 -15.67 4.03
C ASP A 33 3.76 -16.12 3.20
N GLU A 34 3.89 -17.41 2.96
CA GLU A 34 5.05 -17.99 2.29
C GLU A 34 4.62 -18.86 1.11
N SER A 35 5.36 -18.77 0.01
CA SER A 35 5.06 -19.53 -1.21
C SER A 35 6.28 -20.03 -1.94
N ILE A 36 6.08 -21.09 -2.73
CA ILE A 36 7.01 -21.52 -3.78
C ILE A 36 6.47 -20.98 -5.10
N GLN A 37 7.33 -20.24 -5.80
CA GLN A 37 7.01 -19.63 -7.08
C GLN A 37 7.85 -20.24 -8.21
N TYR A 38 7.19 -20.45 -9.35
CA TYR A 38 7.83 -20.64 -10.65
C TYR A 38 7.57 -19.41 -11.50
N VAL A 39 8.64 -18.82 -12.05
CA VAL A 39 8.55 -17.68 -12.97
C VAL A 39 9.29 -18.04 -14.24
N HIS A 40 8.58 -17.97 -15.37
CA HIS A 40 9.16 -18.09 -16.71
C HIS A 40 9.53 -16.70 -17.24
N ASN A 41 10.68 -16.58 -17.92
CA ASN A 41 11.19 -15.33 -18.50
C ASN A 41 11.48 -14.24 -17.44
N THR A 42 12.24 -14.54 -16.40
CA THR A 42 12.88 -13.51 -15.57
C THR A 42 14.38 -13.40 -15.92
N VAL A 43 14.96 -12.19 -15.81
CA VAL A 43 16.36 -11.97 -16.16
C VAL A 43 17.30 -12.44 -15.06
N ASP A 44 18.40 -13.09 -15.44
CA ASP A 44 19.54 -13.39 -14.56
C ASP A 44 20.46 -12.18 -14.40
N SER A 45 21.55 -12.33 -13.65
CA SER A 45 22.56 -11.27 -13.44
C SER A 45 23.28 -10.83 -14.71
N ALA A 46 23.21 -11.62 -15.79
CA ALA A 46 23.74 -11.27 -17.11
C ALA A 46 22.68 -10.64 -18.04
N GLY A 47 21.48 -10.37 -17.55
CA GLY A 47 20.37 -9.79 -18.30
C GLY A 47 19.69 -10.75 -19.28
N GLN A 48 19.90 -12.07 -19.13
CA GLN A 48 19.31 -13.08 -19.99
C GLN A 48 18.06 -13.68 -19.35
N ASN A 49 16.99 -13.88 -20.16
CA ASN A 49 15.80 -14.55 -19.68
C ASN A 49 16.07 -16.00 -19.27
N LYS A 50 15.64 -16.35 -18.08
CA LYS A 50 15.74 -17.68 -17.48
C LYS A 50 14.45 -18.02 -16.75
N ASN A 51 14.33 -19.29 -16.34
CA ASN A 51 13.29 -19.73 -15.44
C ASN A 51 13.81 -19.64 -14.01
N LEU A 52 12.93 -19.24 -13.11
CA LEU A 52 13.22 -19.16 -11.68
C LEU A 52 12.28 -20.06 -10.90
N VAL A 53 12.82 -20.82 -9.95
CA VAL A 53 12.05 -21.42 -8.86
C VAL A 53 12.61 -20.82 -7.58
N ALA A 54 11.76 -20.16 -6.79
CA ALA A 54 12.17 -19.50 -5.56
C ALA A 54 11.08 -19.58 -4.50
N MET A 55 11.45 -19.39 -3.25
CA MET A 55 10.51 -19.04 -2.19
C MET A 55 10.25 -17.55 -2.24
N PHE A 56 9.02 -17.16 -1.97
CA PHE A 56 8.60 -15.76 -1.96
C PHE A 56 7.68 -15.45 -0.79
N ALA A 57 8.14 -14.53 0.04
CA ALA A 57 7.45 -14.06 1.23
C ALA A 57 6.41 -12.98 0.90
N GLY A 58 5.19 -13.12 1.45
CA GLY A 58 4.17 -12.08 1.36
C GLY A 58 3.44 -12.00 0.01
N ASN A 59 3.15 -13.11 -0.62
CA ASN A 59 2.54 -13.17 -1.96
C ASN A 59 1.09 -12.66 -2.01
N LEU A 60 0.21 -13.12 -1.11
CA LEU A 60 -1.13 -12.57 -0.95
C LEU A 60 -1.13 -11.34 -0.05
N GLN A 61 -0.31 -11.35 1.01
CA GLN A 61 -0.20 -10.25 1.95
C GLN A 61 1.19 -10.21 2.58
N GLY A 62 1.91 -9.10 2.45
CA GLY A 62 3.25 -8.94 3.02
C GLY A 62 3.33 -9.32 4.49
N ASP A 63 4.34 -10.14 4.84
CA ASP A 63 4.63 -10.61 6.20
C ASP A 63 4.75 -9.46 7.18
N ARG A 64 4.13 -9.60 8.32
CA ARG A 64 4.11 -8.56 9.35
C ARG A 64 3.84 -9.08 10.73
N PHE A 65 4.35 -8.35 11.71
CA PHE A 65 3.84 -8.38 13.08
C PHE A 65 3.72 -6.97 13.62
N GLY A 66 2.84 -6.76 14.58
CA GLY A 66 2.64 -5.42 15.13
C GLY A 66 2.01 -5.42 16.51
N LEU A 67 2.12 -4.27 17.14
CA LEU A 67 1.43 -3.93 18.37
C LEU A 67 0.45 -2.80 18.07
N LYS A 68 -0.79 -2.94 18.50
CA LYS A 68 -1.79 -1.87 18.50
C LYS A 68 -2.40 -1.74 19.86
N GLY A 69 -2.67 -0.51 20.27
CA GLY A 69 -3.27 -0.26 21.56
C GLY A 69 -4.32 0.83 21.52
N THR A 70 -5.21 0.75 22.52
CA THR A 70 -6.27 1.73 22.73
C THR A 70 -6.34 2.03 24.22
N GLU A 71 -6.41 3.29 24.58
CA GLU A 71 -6.64 3.80 25.92
C GLU A 71 -7.91 4.65 25.93
N ASP A 72 -8.86 4.33 26.79
CA ASP A 72 -10.08 5.12 26.95
C ASP A 72 -9.75 6.36 27.83
N LEU A 73 -9.92 7.55 27.26
CA LEU A 73 -9.67 8.83 27.95
C LEU A 73 -10.95 9.41 28.59
N GLY A 74 -12.08 8.70 28.46
CA GLY A 74 -13.38 9.15 28.93
C GLY A 74 -14.13 10.02 27.91
N GLY A 75 -15.45 10.17 28.10
CA GLY A 75 -16.29 11.00 27.25
C GLY A 75 -16.37 10.55 25.77
N GLY A 76 -16.07 9.29 25.47
CA GLY A 76 -16.01 8.78 24.09
C GLY A 76 -14.72 9.10 23.34
N LEU A 77 -13.73 9.70 24.03
CA LEU A 77 -12.39 9.97 23.47
C LEU A 77 -11.45 8.83 23.82
N LYS A 78 -10.66 8.38 22.85
CA LYS A 78 -9.65 7.33 23.02
C LYS A 78 -8.32 7.76 22.40
N ALA A 79 -7.21 7.43 23.06
CA ALA A 79 -5.88 7.44 22.45
C ALA A 79 -5.63 6.08 21.79
N ILE A 80 -5.00 6.11 20.59
CA ILE A 80 -4.66 4.90 19.86
C ILE A 80 -3.21 4.96 19.39
N PHE A 81 -2.59 3.80 19.24
CA PHE A 81 -1.31 3.68 18.53
C PHE A 81 -1.24 2.38 17.73
N GLN A 82 -0.39 2.38 16.72
CA GLN A 82 -0.01 1.18 15.98
C GLN A 82 1.45 1.24 15.59
N LEU A 83 2.17 0.12 15.84
CA LEU A 83 3.54 -0.10 15.44
C LEU A 83 3.57 -1.41 14.68
N GLU A 84 3.82 -1.38 13.35
CA GLU A 84 3.77 -2.55 12.48
C GLU A 84 5.09 -2.72 11.72
N ASN A 85 5.73 -3.86 11.94
CA ASN A 85 6.93 -4.30 11.25
C ASN A 85 6.56 -5.14 10.02
N GLY A 86 7.23 -4.91 8.89
CA GLY A 86 7.26 -5.85 7.78
C GLY A 86 8.58 -6.61 7.79
N PHE A 87 8.57 -7.89 7.46
CA PHE A 87 9.78 -8.69 7.41
C PHE A 87 9.71 -9.70 6.25
N ASP A 88 10.83 -10.29 5.94
CA ASP A 88 10.98 -11.37 4.98
C ASP A 88 11.21 -12.67 5.76
N VAL A 89 10.22 -13.58 5.72
CA VAL A 89 10.29 -14.85 6.47
C VAL A 89 11.41 -15.76 5.98
N ASN A 90 11.82 -15.65 4.70
CA ASN A 90 12.90 -16.46 4.12
C ASN A 90 14.28 -16.13 4.69
N SER A 91 14.50 -14.87 5.07
CA SER A 91 15.80 -14.38 5.48
C SER A 91 15.83 -13.81 6.90
N GLY A 92 14.65 -13.54 7.50
CA GLY A 92 14.53 -12.85 8.79
C GLY A 92 14.84 -11.36 8.72
N LYS A 93 15.04 -10.77 7.53
CA LYS A 93 15.36 -9.36 7.36
C LYS A 93 14.11 -8.48 7.54
N LEU A 94 14.37 -7.25 8.03
CA LEU A 94 13.32 -6.21 8.07
C LEU A 94 12.98 -5.79 6.65
N GLY A 95 11.69 -5.63 6.38
CA GLY A 95 11.14 -5.06 5.15
C GLY A 95 11.29 -3.53 5.08
N GLN A 96 10.68 -2.94 4.06
CA GLN A 96 10.55 -1.48 3.85
C GLN A 96 11.87 -0.72 4.07
N GLY A 97 12.94 -1.19 3.40
CA GLY A 97 14.27 -0.59 3.48
C GLY A 97 14.96 -0.76 4.84
N GLY A 98 14.70 -1.87 5.53
CA GLY A 98 15.32 -2.20 6.82
C GLY A 98 14.72 -1.49 8.03
N ARG A 99 13.51 -0.95 7.93
CA ARG A 99 12.85 -0.25 9.04
C ARG A 99 12.17 -1.22 9.99
N MET A 100 12.39 -1.05 11.31
CA MET A 100 11.73 -1.87 12.34
C MET A 100 10.20 -1.72 12.32
N PHE A 101 9.68 -0.52 12.10
CA PHE A 101 8.24 -0.27 11.93
C PHE A 101 7.97 0.34 10.57
N GLY A 102 8.37 -0.38 9.53
CA GLY A 102 8.35 0.10 8.15
C GLY A 102 6.96 0.16 7.52
N ARG A 103 5.98 -0.55 8.09
CA ARG A 103 4.61 -0.56 7.55
C ARG A 103 3.79 0.57 8.15
N GLN A 104 3.65 0.61 9.48
CA GLN A 104 2.94 1.68 10.18
C GLN A 104 3.62 1.98 11.52
N ALA A 105 3.70 3.27 11.88
CA ALA A 105 4.20 3.75 13.15
C ALA A 105 3.52 5.08 13.46
N PHE A 106 2.40 5.05 14.18
CA PHE A 106 1.61 6.24 14.48
C PHE A 106 0.97 6.21 15.87
N VAL A 107 0.62 7.39 16.34
CA VAL A 107 -0.23 7.65 17.51
C VAL A 107 -1.39 8.54 17.07
N GLY A 108 -2.52 8.44 17.72
CA GLY A 108 -3.67 9.28 17.37
C GLY A 108 -4.74 9.36 18.45
N LEU A 109 -5.74 10.15 18.14
CA LEU A 109 -6.97 10.28 18.92
C LEU A 109 -8.16 9.86 18.05
N THR A 110 -9.12 9.18 18.65
CA THR A 110 -10.35 8.78 17.98
C THR A 110 -11.57 9.06 18.87
N GLY A 111 -12.68 9.38 18.23
CA GLY A 111 -13.97 9.56 18.88
C GLY A 111 -15.11 9.27 17.94
N ASP A 112 -16.17 8.63 18.43
CA ASP A 112 -17.26 8.09 17.63
C ASP A 112 -17.99 9.17 16.79
N GLN A 113 -18.02 10.41 17.29
CA GLN A 113 -18.75 11.52 16.66
C GLN A 113 -17.91 12.30 15.63
N TRP A 114 -16.59 12.39 15.84
CA TRP A 114 -15.72 13.26 15.04
C TRP A 114 -14.67 12.49 14.23
N GLY A 115 -14.54 11.18 14.42
CA GLY A 115 -13.61 10.34 13.66
C GLY A 115 -12.26 10.16 14.33
N THR A 116 -11.20 10.07 13.52
CA THR A 116 -9.85 9.72 13.97
C THR A 116 -8.82 10.65 13.34
N VAL A 117 -7.89 11.14 14.17
CA VAL A 117 -6.68 11.85 13.71
C VAL A 117 -5.46 11.06 14.13
N THR A 118 -4.56 10.78 13.20
CA THR A 118 -3.31 10.03 13.44
C THR A 118 -2.09 10.82 12.96
N LEU A 119 -0.97 10.63 13.65
CA LEU A 119 0.31 11.29 13.39
C LEU A 119 1.41 10.24 13.30
N GLY A 120 2.15 10.20 12.19
CA GLY A 120 3.28 9.29 12.01
C GLY A 120 3.38 8.70 10.62
N ARG A 121 4.08 7.55 10.51
CA ARG A 121 4.18 6.77 9.27
C ARG A 121 2.97 5.89 9.09
N GLN A 122 2.32 5.96 7.92
CA GLN A 122 1.06 5.27 7.68
C GLN A 122 0.75 5.12 6.19
N TYR A 123 -0.29 4.34 5.88
CA TYR A 123 -0.83 4.18 4.54
C TYR A 123 -1.54 5.45 4.09
N ASP A 124 -1.56 5.69 2.80
CA ASP A 124 -2.32 6.78 2.21
C ASP A 124 -3.81 6.42 2.02
N PRO A 125 -4.70 7.41 1.88
CA PRO A 125 -6.14 7.20 1.72
C PRO A 125 -6.57 6.35 0.53
N LEU A 126 -5.77 6.23 -0.56
CA LEU A 126 -6.10 5.35 -1.67
C LEU A 126 -5.96 3.88 -1.26
N VAL A 127 -4.90 3.57 -0.51
CA VAL A 127 -4.67 2.22 0.04
C VAL A 127 -5.74 1.87 1.08
N ASP A 128 -6.15 2.81 1.92
CA ASP A 128 -7.14 2.53 2.96
C ASP A 128 -8.56 2.38 2.42
N LEU A 129 -8.97 3.17 1.40
CA LEU A 129 -10.36 3.24 0.95
C LEU A 129 -10.61 2.70 -0.47
N VAL A 130 -9.64 2.78 -1.39
CA VAL A 130 -9.83 2.35 -2.79
C VAL A 130 -9.35 0.92 -3.02
N GLN A 131 -8.14 0.57 -2.54
CA GLN A 131 -7.56 -0.78 -2.68
C GLN A 131 -8.49 -1.90 -2.20
N PRO A 132 -9.22 -1.78 -1.07
CA PRO A 132 -10.14 -2.84 -0.60
C PRO A 132 -11.23 -3.23 -1.60
N LEU A 133 -11.52 -2.39 -2.60
CA LEU A 133 -12.49 -2.66 -3.66
C LEU A 133 -11.83 -3.18 -4.95
N THR A 134 -10.56 -3.61 -4.91
CA THR A 134 -9.80 -4.08 -6.07
C THR A 134 -9.44 -5.57 -5.94
N ALA A 135 -8.97 -6.17 -7.03
CA ALA A 135 -8.58 -7.59 -7.08
C ALA A 135 -7.42 -7.91 -6.13
N ASP A 136 -6.53 -6.95 -5.89
CA ASP A 136 -5.41 -7.05 -4.97
C ASP A 136 -5.83 -7.45 -3.55
N ASN A 137 -6.96 -6.94 -3.06
CA ASN A 137 -7.51 -7.29 -1.74
C ASN A 137 -7.79 -8.81 -1.56
N TYR A 138 -7.95 -9.54 -2.66
CA TYR A 138 -8.28 -10.98 -2.65
C TYR A 138 -7.04 -11.85 -2.88
N PHE A 139 -6.19 -11.50 -3.84
CA PHE A 139 -5.10 -12.34 -4.30
C PHE A 139 -3.74 -11.64 -4.38
N GLY A 140 -3.62 -10.44 -3.77
CA GLY A 140 -2.37 -9.74 -3.55
C GLY A 140 -1.63 -9.37 -4.83
N SER A 141 -0.31 -9.39 -4.73
CA SER A 141 0.64 -8.90 -5.72
C SER A 141 0.47 -9.47 -7.14
N THR A 142 -0.08 -10.69 -7.26
CA THR A 142 -0.35 -11.34 -8.56
C THR A 142 -1.50 -10.68 -9.32
N PHE A 143 -2.39 -9.94 -8.63
CA PHE A 143 -3.58 -9.31 -9.20
C PHE A 143 -3.48 -7.78 -9.21
N THR A 144 -2.27 -7.24 -9.20
CA THR A 144 -2.01 -5.80 -9.22
C THR A 144 -1.30 -5.33 -10.49
N THR A 145 -1.06 -4.03 -10.56
CA THR A 145 -0.48 -3.33 -11.71
C THR A 145 1.01 -3.65 -11.86
N PRO A 146 1.55 -3.80 -13.06
CA PRO A 146 2.98 -3.95 -13.30
C PRO A 146 3.80 -2.86 -12.59
N GLY A 147 4.75 -3.31 -11.75
CA GLY A 147 5.62 -2.42 -10.98
C GLY A 147 4.90 -1.53 -9.97
N ASP A 148 3.66 -1.86 -9.64
CA ASP A 148 2.80 -1.10 -8.72
C ASP A 148 2.83 0.43 -8.98
N VAL A 149 2.80 0.81 -10.28
CA VAL A 149 2.96 2.21 -10.72
C VAL A 149 1.91 3.16 -10.17
N ASP A 150 0.81 2.64 -9.64
CA ASP A 150 -0.27 3.40 -9.01
C ASP A 150 -0.44 3.13 -7.51
N ASN A 151 0.56 2.51 -6.86
CA ASN A 151 0.61 2.15 -5.43
C ASN A 151 -0.61 1.34 -4.94
N ASN A 152 -1.25 0.58 -5.82
CA ASN A 152 -2.44 -0.20 -5.46
C ASN A 152 -2.10 -1.38 -4.55
N ASP A 153 -0.90 -1.97 -4.65
CA ASP A 153 -0.37 -3.04 -3.76
C ASP A 153 0.36 -2.46 -2.52
N ASN A 154 0.27 -1.15 -2.33
CA ASN A 154 0.87 -0.49 -1.19
C ASN A 154 2.39 -0.72 -1.09
N SER A 155 3.12 -0.58 -2.19
CA SER A 155 4.60 -0.63 -2.20
C SER A 155 5.22 0.55 -1.45
N SER A 156 4.49 1.65 -1.28
CA SER A 156 4.93 2.90 -0.66
C SER A 156 4.07 3.27 0.54
N ARG A 157 4.72 3.79 1.61
CA ARG A 157 4.08 4.36 2.82
C ARG A 157 4.57 5.76 3.03
N THR A 158 3.77 6.59 3.66
CA THR A 158 4.06 8.01 3.84
C THR A 158 4.55 8.30 5.24
N ASN A 159 5.76 8.89 5.36
CA ASN A 159 6.33 9.38 6.62
C ASN A 159 5.75 10.75 6.99
N ASN A 160 5.89 11.14 8.26
CA ASN A 160 5.57 12.48 8.78
C ASN A 160 4.14 12.93 8.43
N ALA A 161 3.23 11.98 8.35
CA ALA A 161 1.86 12.22 7.92
C ALA A 161 0.95 12.59 9.09
N ILE A 162 0.03 13.51 8.83
CA ILE A 162 -1.17 13.81 9.60
C ILE A 162 -2.33 13.30 8.76
N LYS A 163 -3.12 12.36 9.28
CA LYS A 163 -4.26 11.80 8.58
C LYS A 163 -5.53 11.92 9.41
N TYR A 164 -6.60 12.32 8.76
CA TYR A 164 -7.94 12.32 9.33
C TYR A 164 -8.80 11.29 8.62
N THR A 165 -9.51 10.46 9.40
CA THR A 165 -10.52 9.51 8.95
C THR A 165 -11.86 9.89 9.55
N SER A 166 -12.87 10.13 8.74
CA SER A 166 -14.22 10.46 9.21
C SER A 166 -14.92 9.26 9.84
N PRO A 167 -15.94 9.46 10.68
CA PRO A 167 -16.92 8.42 10.95
C PRO A 167 -17.62 7.95 9.67
N VAL A 168 -18.31 6.81 9.74
CA VAL A 168 -19.18 6.35 8.65
C VAL A 168 -20.56 6.94 8.81
N TRP A 169 -21.02 7.75 7.85
CA TRP A 169 -22.34 8.38 7.83
C TRP A 169 -23.21 7.76 6.73
N GLY A 170 -24.13 6.85 7.09
CA GLY A 170 -25.01 6.21 6.11
C GLY A 170 -24.28 5.47 4.98
N GLY A 171 -23.13 4.87 5.28
CA GLY A 171 -22.28 4.18 4.31
C GLY A 171 -21.19 5.04 3.67
N PHE A 172 -21.18 6.35 3.88
CA PHE A 172 -20.16 7.26 3.39
C PHE A 172 -19.03 7.45 4.41
N GLN A 173 -17.80 7.40 3.96
CA GLN A 173 -16.60 7.71 4.73
C GLN A 173 -15.58 8.42 3.85
N PHE A 174 -14.76 9.30 4.42
CA PHE A 174 -13.64 9.91 3.72
C PHE A 174 -12.39 9.98 4.59
N GLU A 175 -11.25 10.10 3.93
CA GLU A 175 -9.95 10.35 4.54
C GLU A 175 -9.24 11.50 3.84
N GLY A 176 -8.46 12.24 4.63
CA GLY A 176 -7.54 13.26 4.15
C GLY A 176 -6.18 13.14 4.84
N MET A 177 -5.10 13.27 4.09
CA MET A 177 -3.73 13.15 4.59
C MET A 177 -2.87 14.29 4.07
N TYR A 178 -2.02 14.82 4.92
CA TYR A 178 -0.92 15.70 4.56
C TYR A 178 0.36 15.27 5.28
N ALA A 179 1.46 15.22 4.57
CA ALA A 179 2.75 14.83 5.11
C ALA A 179 3.82 15.89 4.85
N LEU A 180 4.56 16.22 5.90
CA LEU A 180 5.60 17.23 5.89
C LEU A 180 6.89 16.67 5.28
N GLY A 181 7.51 17.41 4.37
CA GLY A 181 8.81 17.06 3.82
C GLY A 181 9.98 17.23 4.79
N GLY A 182 9.80 18.01 5.86
CA GLY A 182 10.80 18.16 6.92
C GLY A 182 12.07 18.91 6.52
N VAL A 183 12.03 19.76 5.48
CA VAL A 183 13.21 20.51 4.98
C VAL A 183 13.18 21.94 5.51
N ALA A 184 14.18 22.30 6.29
CA ALA A 184 14.32 23.65 6.85
C ALA A 184 14.44 24.70 5.72
N GLY A 185 13.61 25.76 5.79
CA GLY A 185 13.55 26.82 4.78
C GLY A 185 12.91 26.43 3.44
N ALA A 186 12.38 25.20 3.31
CA ALA A 186 11.75 24.70 2.09
C ALA A 186 10.52 23.84 2.38
N THR A 187 9.49 24.43 2.97
CA THR A 187 8.29 23.75 3.49
C THR A 187 7.58 22.88 2.45
N GLY A 188 7.63 23.12 1.20
CA GLY A 188 6.99 22.27 0.17
C GLY A 188 7.90 21.20 -0.43
N SER A 189 9.16 21.08 0.01
CA SER A 189 10.09 20.10 -0.52
C SER A 189 9.84 18.72 0.07
N GLY A 190 9.47 17.75 -0.78
CA GLY A 190 9.19 16.37 -0.34
C GLY A 190 7.86 16.20 0.39
N GLN A 191 6.90 17.12 0.26
CA GLN A 191 5.57 16.99 0.83
C GLN A 191 4.73 15.93 0.10
N THR A 192 3.78 15.35 0.82
CA THR A 192 2.77 14.46 0.24
C THR A 192 1.39 14.88 0.72
N TRP A 193 0.38 14.80 -0.14
CA TRP A 193 -1.01 14.96 0.26
C TRP A 193 -1.91 14.00 -0.51
N SER A 194 -2.98 13.57 0.12
CA SER A 194 -3.90 12.60 -0.45
C SER A 194 -5.29 12.77 0.18
N GLY A 195 -6.31 12.40 -0.58
CA GLY A 195 -7.66 12.30 -0.08
C GLY A 195 -8.43 11.26 -0.86
N ALA A 196 -9.29 10.52 -0.17
CA ALA A 196 -10.19 9.54 -0.75
C ALA A 196 -11.52 9.49 -0.02
N ALA A 197 -12.54 9.00 -0.71
CA ALA A 197 -13.85 8.75 -0.13
C ALA A 197 -14.40 7.41 -0.63
N THR A 198 -15.19 6.76 0.21
CA THR A 198 -15.90 5.53 -0.11
C THR A 198 -17.37 5.66 0.26
N TYR A 199 -18.21 4.97 -0.50
CA TYR A 199 -19.63 4.83 -0.20
C TYR A 199 -20.07 3.39 -0.43
N ALA A 200 -20.75 2.81 0.54
CA ALA A 200 -21.28 1.45 0.47
C ALA A 200 -22.77 1.44 0.79
N THR A 201 -23.56 0.78 -0.06
CA THR A 201 -25.01 0.60 0.14
C THR A 201 -25.47 -0.74 -0.44
N GLY A 202 -26.06 -1.60 0.38
CA GLY A 202 -26.45 -2.94 -0.03
C GLY A 202 -25.25 -3.72 -0.61
N PRO A 203 -25.38 -4.31 -1.82
CA PRO A 203 -24.30 -5.05 -2.46
C PRO A 203 -23.25 -4.16 -3.16
N PHE A 204 -23.48 -2.87 -3.26
CA PHE A 204 -22.67 -1.94 -4.05
C PHE A 204 -21.73 -1.13 -3.15
N SER A 205 -20.47 -1.02 -3.57
CA SER A 205 -19.47 -0.13 -2.98
C SER A 205 -18.71 0.61 -4.07
N VAL A 206 -18.39 1.86 -3.82
CA VAL A 206 -17.57 2.71 -4.69
C VAL A 206 -16.59 3.50 -3.84
N ALA A 207 -15.37 3.65 -4.34
CA ALA A 207 -14.38 4.52 -3.73
C ALA A 207 -13.60 5.27 -4.81
N ALA A 208 -13.18 6.49 -4.49
CA ALA A 208 -12.34 7.30 -5.37
C ALA A 208 -11.44 8.19 -4.54
N GLY A 209 -10.26 8.51 -5.09
CA GLY A 209 -9.32 9.39 -4.41
C GLY A 209 -8.21 9.90 -5.32
N TYR A 210 -7.41 10.77 -4.74
CA TYR A 210 -6.24 11.34 -5.37
C TYR A 210 -5.09 11.40 -4.38
N PHE A 211 -3.91 11.00 -4.85
CA PHE A 211 -2.63 11.06 -4.14
C PHE A 211 -1.65 11.93 -4.91
N ARG A 212 -0.86 12.72 -4.21
CA ARG A 212 0.28 13.43 -4.75
C ARG A 212 1.45 13.40 -3.78
N ALA A 213 2.60 12.93 -4.26
CA ALA A 213 3.89 13.09 -3.61
C ALA A 213 4.78 14.02 -4.43
N ASP A 214 5.38 15.01 -3.77
CA ASP A 214 6.42 15.85 -4.34
C ASP A 214 7.79 15.34 -3.90
N ASN A 215 8.71 15.23 -4.83
CA ASN A 215 10.10 14.87 -4.57
C ASN A 215 10.90 16.06 -4.07
N GLY A 216 12.11 15.82 -3.58
CA GLY A 216 13.02 16.90 -3.16
C GLY A 216 13.29 17.93 -4.24
N ASN A 217 13.61 19.16 -3.83
CA ASN A 217 13.80 20.28 -4.76
C ASN A 217 15.14 20.25 -5.50
N THR A 218 16.13 19.49 -5.00
CA THR A 218 17.45 19.35 -5.64
C THR A 218 17.70 17.90 -6.04
N LEU A 219 18.58 17.66 -7.02
CA LEU A 219 18.95 16.31 -7.41
C LEU A 219 19.58 15.54 -6.25
N ALA A 220 20.41 16.18 -5.45
CA ALA A 220 21.03 15.56 -4.27
C ALA A 220 19.98 15.12 -3.24
N SER A 221 18.92 15.89 -3.02
CA SER A 221 17.82 15.52 -2.12
C SER A 221 16.88 14.46 -2.69
N ARG A 222 16.99 14.13 -4.00
CA ARG A 222 16.17 13.11 -4.65
C ARG A 222 16.84 11.74 -4.70
N THR A 223 18.16 11.69 -4.74
CA THR A 223 18.92 10.47 -5.01
C THR A 223 19.69 9.95 -3.80
N ALA A 224 19.90 10.75 -2.77
CA ALA A 224 20.64 10.34 -1.59
C ALA A 224 19.81 9.35 -0.74
N ALA A 225 20.43 8.24 -0.33
CA ALA A 225 19.82 7.31 0.61
C ALA A 225 19.44 8.03 1.92
N GLY A 226 18.22 7.83 2.39
CA GLY A 226 17.69 8.50 3.58
C GLY A 226 17.32 9.99 3.36
N SER A 227 17.35 10.47 2.11
CA SER A 227 16.90 11.83 1.77
C SER A 227 15.38 11.94 1.97
N VAL A 228 14.91 13.19 2.13
CA VAL A 228 13.48 13.52 2.19
C VAL A 228 12.82 13.54 0.81
N GLY A 229 13.49 13.06 -0.22
CA GLY A 229 13.06 13.14 -1.62
C GLY A 229 11.61 12.73 -1.81
N TRP A 230 11.30 11.46 -1.59
CA TRP A 230 9.95 10.88 -1.67
C TRP A 230 9.31 10.66 -0.31
N ASN A 231 9.69 11.41 0.72
CA ASN A 231 9.23 11.22 2.09
C ASN A 231 9.44 9.76 2.59
N GLY A 232 10.55 9.15 2.16
CA GLY A 232 10.93 7.77 2.50
C GLY A 232 10.32 6.69 1.60
N SER A 233 9.42 7.01 0.67
CA SER A 233 8.77 5.99 -0.17
C SER A 233 9.70 5.27 -1.14
N THR A 234 10.78 5.89 -1.61
CA THR A 234 11.77 5.22 -2.50
C THR A 234 12.50 4.04 -1.87
N SER A 235 12.48 3.92 -0.55
CA SER A 235 13.07 2.80 0.18
C SER A 235 12.07 1.72 0.57
N ASP A 236 10.86 1.76 0.04
CA ASP A 236 9.76 0.84 0.36
C ASP A 236 9.43 -0.15 -0.77
N GLY A 237 10.28 -0.25 -1.80
CA GLY A 237 10.03 -1.08 -2.98
C GLY A 237 9.44 -0.30 -4.16
N THR A 238 9.16 0.98 -4.01
CA THR A 238 8.81 1.87 -5.12
C THR A 238 10.02 2.04 -6.03
N PHE A 239 9.83 1.93 -7.35
CA PHE A 239 10.87 2.00 -8.38
C PHE A 239 11.85 0.81 -8.43
N ASP A 240 11.54 -0.31 -7.81
CA ASP A 240 12.36 -1.52 -7.88
C ASP A 240 12.09 -2.35 -9.15
N ASN A 241 11.07 -1.97 -9.92
CA ASN A 241 10.65 -2.66 -11.13
C ASN A 241 11.12 -1.92 -12.39
N GLN A 242 11.38 -2.67 -13.47
CA GLN A 242 11.78 -2.10 -14.78
C GLN A 242 10.74 -1.14 -15.38
N VAL A 243 9.46 -1.24 -14.99
CA VAL A 243 8.38 -0.41 -15.51
C VAL A 243 8.49 1.03 -15.05
N ASN A 244 8.86 1.27 -13.79
CA ASN A 244 8.91 2.59 -13.17
C ASN A 244 10.28 3.02 -12.65
N GLY A 245 11.28 2.14 -12.64
CA GLY A 245 12.61 2.41 -12.08
C GLY A 245 13.32 3.62 -12.72
N ALA A 246 13.07 3.89 -13.99
CA ALA A 246 13.63 5.04 -14.70
C ALA A 246 13.09 6.40 -14.19
N TYR A 247 11.97 6.41 -13.47
CA TYR A 247 11.25 7.62 -13.06
C TYR A 247 11.48 7.99 -11.59
N ALA A 248 12.42 7.35 -10.91
CA ALA A 248 12.75 7.65 -9.51
C ALA A 248 13.17 9.11 -9.26
N ALA A 249 13.75 9.78 -10.27
CA ALA A 249 14.09 11.19 -10.23
C ALA A 249 12.97 12.15 -10.64
N ALA A 250 11.74 11.69 -10.82
CA ALA A 250 10.60 12.56 -11.13
C ALA A 250 10.42 13.65 -10.06
N LYS A 251 9.92 14.82 -10.46
CA LYS A 251 9.60 15.92 -9.54
C LYS A 251 8.38 15.60 -8.68
N SER A 252 7.40 14.93 -9.26
CA SER A 252 6.21 14.54 -8.52
C SER A 252 5.55 13.29 -9.11
N ILE A 253 4.86 12.55 -8.25
CA ILE A 253 3.92 11.51 -8.62
C ILE A 253 2.52 12.00 -8.28
N GLY A 254 1.58 11.88 -9.21
CA GLY A 254 0.15 12.10 -8.98
C GLY A 254 -0.63 10.87 -9.38
N ILE A 255 -1.52 10.37 -8.52
CA ILE A 255 -2.32 9.17 -8.79
C ILE A 255 -3.78 9.51 -8.53
N ALA A 256 -4.63 9.35 -9.55
CA ALA A 256 -6.09 9.39 -9.42
C ALA A 256 -6.60 7.96 -9.56
N SER A 257 -7.46 7.51 -8.65
CA SER A 257 -7.98 6.14 -8.68
C SER A 257 -9.45 6.11 -8.31
N VAL A 258 -10.19 5.20 -8.96
CA VAL A 258 -11.58 4.86 -8.65
C VAL A 258 -11.76 3.36 -8.73
N ALA A 259 -12.52 2.79 -7.79
CA ALA A 259 -12.87 1.39 -7.78
C ALA A 259 -14.36 1.22 -7.44
N LEU A 260 -14.95 0.19 -8.04
CA LEU A 260 -16.33 -0.23 -7.87
C LEU A 260 -16.35 -1.70 -7.48
N GLN A 261 -17.20 -2.08 -6.54
CA GLN A 261 -17.44 -3.47 -6.18
C GLN A 261 -18.93 -3.75 -6.11
N TYR A 262 -19.33 -4.91 -6.62
CA TYR A 262 -20.67 -5.44 -6.50
C TYR A 262 -20.64 -6.89 -6.01
N VAL A 263 -21.35 -7.16 -4.91
CA VAL A 263 -21.41 -8.50 -4.30
C VAL A 263 -22.82 -9.06 -4.51
N ALA A 264 -22.95 -10.16 -5.27
CA ALA A 264 -24.22 -10.80 -5.60
C ALA A 264 -24.18 -12.28 -5.24
N GLY A 265 -24.75 -12.63 -4.08
CA GLY A 265 -24.68 -13.99 -3.56
C GLY A 265 -23.22 -14.46 -3.40
N PRO A 266 -22.79 -15.55 -4.07
CA PRO A 266 -21.41 -16.01 -3.99
C PRO A 266 -20.44 -15.27 -4.92
N PHE A 267 -20.91 -14.31 -5.73
CA PHE A 267 -20.09 -13.61 -6.70
C PHE A 267 -19.68 -12.23 -6.18
N THR A 268 -18.42 -11.87 -6.42
CA THR A 268 -17.87 -10.53 -6.22
C THR A 268 -17.27 -10.04 -7.53
N ALA A 269 -17.77 -8.92 -8.05
CA ALA A 269 -17.23 -8.26 -9.23
C ALA A 269 -16.63 -6.92 -8.87
N ASN A 270 -15.42 -6.64 -9.36
CA ASN A 270 -14.73 -5.37 -9.16
C ASN A 270 -14.35 -4.77 -10.52
N LEU A 271 -14.45 -3.46 -10.62
CA LEU A 271 -13.88 -2.67 -11.70
C LEU A 271 -13.06 -1.54 -11.11
N ARG A 272 -11.88 -1.27 -11.68
CA ARG A 272 -11.07 -0.12 -11.28
C ARG A 272 -10.51 0.62 -12.49
N TYR A 273 -10.28 1.91 -12.29
CA TYR A 273 -9.47 2.72 -13.17
C TYR A 273 -8.53 3.57 -12.33
N SER A 274 -7.26 3.67 -12.75
CA SER A 274 -6.33 4.63 -12.20
C SER A 274 -5.48 5.31 -13.28
N ASN A 275 -5.05 6.53 -12.98
CA ASN A 275 -4.13 7.32 -13.79
C ASN A 275 -2.98 7.76 -12.89
N ALA A 276 -1.80 7.20 -13.11
CA ALA A 276 -0.57 7.60 -12.43
C ALA A 276 0.30 8.46 -13.36
N GLN A 277 0.82 9.58 -12.84
CA GLN A 277 1.64 10.53 -13.59
C GLN A 277 2.94 10.82 -12.85
N TYR A 278 4.06 10.56 -13.52
CA TYR A 278 5.40 10.89 -13.06
C TYR A 278 5.88 12.11 -13.83
N LYS A 279 5.92 13.27 -13.16
CA LYS A 279 6.20 14.56 -13.81
C LYS A 279 7.67 14.94 -13.65
N PRO A 280 8.38 15.25 -14.76
CA PRO A 280 9.77 15.71 -14.69
C PRO A 280 9.88 17.19 -14.32
N ASP A 281 11.10 17.58 -14.00
CA ASP A 281 11.64 18.93 -14.06
C ASP A 281 13.09 18.90 -14.58
N ALA A 282 13.80 20.02 -14.50
CA ALA A 282 15.19 20.14 -14.99
C ALA A 282 16.19 19.16 -14.32
N ASN A 283 15.84 18.57 -13.16
CA ASN A 283 16.68 17.63 -12.42
C ASN A 283 16.26 16.16 -12.65
N SER A 284 15.27 15.90 -13.49
CA SER A 284 14.82 14.55 -13.80
C SER A 284 15.62 13.94 -14.95
N GLY A 285 15.81 12.63 -14.96
CA GLY A 285 16.51 11.91 -16.02
C GLY A 285 15.67 11.69 -17.29
N PHE A 286 14.49 12.31 -17.41
CA PHE A 286 13.56 12.21 -18.53
C PHE A 286 12.87 13.56 -18.77
N GLY A 287 12.34 13.77 -19.99
CA GLY A 287 11.89 15.11 -20.41
C GLY A 287 10.38 15.30 -20.52
N SER A 288 9.62 14.22 -20.60
CA SER A 288 8.15 14.25 -20.75
C SER A 288 7.47 13.55 -19.59
N THR A 289 6.29 14.04 -19.18
CA THR A 289 5.49 13.36 -18.14
C THR A 289 5.18 11.93 -18.59
N GLU A 290 5.62 10.95 -17.80
CA GLU A 290 5.20 9.57 -17.99
C GLU A 290 3.83 9.38 -17.35
N LYS A 291 2.90 8.77 -18.07
CA LYS A 291 1.52 8.54 -17.65
C LYS A 291 1.18 7.07 -17.82
N TYR A 292 0.61 6.48 -16.79
CA TYR A 292 0.04 5.15 -16.83
C TYR A 292 -1.48 5.25 -16.68
N ASN A 293 -2.21 4.75 -17.70
CA ASN A 293 -3.66 4.57 -17.63
C ASN A 293 -3.93 3.09 -17.39
N ILE A 294 -4.57 2.77 -16.28
CA ILE A 294 -4.78 1.41 -15.81
C ILE A 294 -6.27 1.13 -15.75
N GLY A 295 -6.72 0.04 -16.39
CA GLY A 295 -8.06 -0.51 -16.23
C GLY A 295 -7.96 -1.92 -15.67
N GLY A 296 -8.72 -2.22 -14.63
CA GLY A 296 -8.76 -3.54 -14.00
C GLY A 296 -10.19 -4.06 -13.84
N ALA A 297 -10.38 -5.37 -14.04
CA ALA A 297 -11.61 -6.08 -13.78
C ALA A 297 -11.30 -7.37 -13.02
N TYR A 298 -12.18 -7.73 -12.10
CA TYR A 298 -12.08 -8.96 -11.31
C TYR A 298 -13.46 -9.58 -11.12
N LEU A 299 -13.49 -10.93 -11.16
CA LEU A 299 -14.64 -11.72 -10.79
C LEU A 299 -14.19 -12.83 -9.85
N GLY A 300 -14.71 -12.81 -8.63
CA GLY A 300 -14.55 -13.83 -7.60
C GLY A 300 -15.82 -14.68 -7.44
N TYR A 301 -15.63 -15.96 -7.16
CA TYR A 301 -16.69 -16.91 -6.85
C TYR A 301 -16.38 -17.68 -5.56
N GLN A 302 -17.19 -17.47 -4.53
CA GLN A 302 -17.13 -18.22 -3.28
C GLN A 302 -17.80 -19.58 -3.49
N ALA A 303 -17.04 -20.58 -3.93
CA ALA A 303 -17.55 -21.91 -4.30
C ALA A 303 -18.10 -22.67 -3.09
N THR A 304 -17.46 -22.50 -1.92
CA THR A 304 -17.90 -22.97 -0.61
C THR A 304 -17.52 -21.92 0.44
N PRO A 305 -17.99 -22.00 1.69
CA PRO A 305 -17.53 -21.09 2.75
C PRO A 305 -16.01 -21.09 2.97
N ALA A 306 -15.30 -22.15 2.53
CA ALA A 306 -13.85 -22.29 2.65
C ALA A 306 -13.09 -21.99 1.35
N MET A 307 -13.74 -22.01 0.16
CA MET A 307 -13.06 -21.95 -1.14
C MET A 307 -13.49 -20.74 -1.94
N LEU A 308 -12.55 -19.82 -2.17
CA LEU A 308 -12.65 -18.69 -3.10
C LEU A 308 -11.86 -19.00 -4.37
N VAL A 309 -12.44 -18.76 -5.53
CA VAL A 309 -11.72 -18.73 -6.82
C VAL A 309 -11.94 -17.39 -7.50
N GLY A 310 -10.98 -16.94 -8.27
CA GLY A 310 -11.07 -15.63 -8.93
C GLY A 310 -10.29 -15.55 -10.21
N VAL A 311 -10.75 -14.67 -11.09
CA VAL A 311 -10.07 -14.27 -12.32
C VAL A 311 -9.96 -12.75 -12.37
N GLY A 312 -8.79 -12.25 -12.75
CA GLY A 312 -8.52 -10.83 -12.93
C GLY A 312 -7.95 -10.53 -14.31
N TYR A 313 -8.22 -9.34 -14.79
CA TYR A 313 -7.58 -8.78 -15.97
C TYR A 313 -7.17 -7.34 -15.68
N ILE A 314 -5.91 -7.02 -16.04
CA ILE A 314 -5.37 -5.66 -15.91
C ILE A 314 -4.78 -5.24 -17.24
N TYR A 315 -5.21 -4.08 -17.70
CA TYR A 315 -4.67 -3.36 -18.84
C TYR A 315 -3.92 -2.13 -18.33
N THR A 316 -2.65 -1.98 -18.70
CA THR A 316 -1.83 -0.81 -18.37
C THR A 316 -1.25 -0.21 -19.64
N LYS A 317 -1.52 1.07 -19.88
CA LYS A 317 -0.98 1.84 -21.02
C LYS A 317 -0.10 2.97 -20.51
N ALA A 318 1.19 2.86 -20.82
CA ALA A 318 2.16 3.93 -20.66
C ALA A 318 2.10 4.91 -21.82
N SER A 319 2.29 6.19 -21.57
CA SER A 319 2.32 7.24 -22.59
C SER A 319 3.02 8.51 -22.09
N GLY A 320 3.69 9.19 -23.00
CA GLY A 320 4.43 10.41 -22.74
C GLY A 320 5.92 10.22 -22.99
N ASP A 321 6.67 9.78 -21.99
CA ASP A 321 8.09 9.47 -22.14
C ASP A 321 8.34 8.09 -22.74
N SER A 322 7.40 7.16 -22.50
CA SER A 322 7.38 5.80 -23.05
C SER A 322 6.07 5.49 -23.80
N SER A 323 5.95 4.27 -24.33
CA SER A 323 4.75 3.85 -25.08
C SER A 323 4.32 2.42 -24.75
N ALA A 324 4.81 1.86 -23.67
CA ALA A 324 4.55 0.48 -23.30
C ALA A 324 3.05 0.19 -23.06
N THR A 325 2.65 -1.02 -23.36
CA THR A 325 1.30 -1.53 -23.10
C THR A 325 1.45 -2.91 -22.47
N TYR A 326 0.74 -3.15 -21.38
CA TYR A 326 0.77 -4.43 -20.66
C TYR A 326 -0.65 -4.99 -20.57
N HIS A 327 -0.79 -6.27 -20.87
CA HIS A 327 -2.00 -7.05 -20.71
C HIS A 327 -1.71 -8.18 -19.75
N GLN A 328 -2.39 -8.22 -18.61
CA GLN A 328 -2.20 -9.25 -17.59
C GLN A 328 -3.51 -9.97 -17.31
N VAL A 329 -3.49 -11.30 -17.35
CA VAL A 329 -4.58 -12.18 -16.89
C VAL A 329 -4.05 -12.92 -15.67
N SER A 330 -4.84 -12.93 -14.58
CA SER A 330 -4.48 -13.61 -13.33
C SER A 330 -5.61 -14.55 -12.89
N LEU A 331 -5.24 -15.71 -12.37
CA LEU A 331 -6.12 -16.71 -11.80
C LEU A 331 -5.73 -17.00 -10.36
N GLY A 332 -6.70 -17.20 -9.47
CA GLY A 332 -6.44 -17.50 -8.07
C GLY A 332 -7.45 -18.47 -7.48
N GLY A 333 -6.97 -19.30 -6.57
CA GLY A 333 -7.77 -20.12 -5.68
C GLY A 333 -7.20 -20.05 -4.28
N ASP A 334 -8.06 -19.80 -3.29
CA ASP A 334 -7.73 -19.72 -1.87
C ASP A 334 -8.64 -20.65 -1.08
N TYR A 335 -8.05 -21.54 -0.28
CA TYR A 335 -8.77 -22.51 0.53
C TYR A 335 -8.45 -22.35 2.01
N ASN A 336 -9.45 -21.91 2.77
CA ASN A 336 -9.36 -21.74 4.21
C ASN A 336 -9.36 -23.07 4.95
N LEU A 337 -8.22 -23.47 5.52
CA LEU A 337 -8.09 -24.60 6.45
C LEU A 337 -8.71 -24.27 7.82
N SER A 338 -8.66 -23.00 8.19
CA SER A 338 -9.27 -22.44 9.40
C SER A 338 -9.56 -20.95 9.21
N LYS A 339 -10.09 -20.28 10.26
CA LYS A 339 -10.26 -18.81 10.25
C LYS A 339 -8.93 -18.03 10.16
N ARG A 340 -7.80 -18.68 10.40
CA ARG A 340 -6.47 -18.05 10.47
C ARG A 340 -5.47 -18.63 9.48
N THR A 341 -5.76 -19.79 8.87
CA THR A 341 -4.81 -20.49 8.00
C THR A 341 -5.50 -20.84 6.71
N ASP A 342 -4.90 -20.46 5.61
CA ASP A 342 -5.30 -20.78 4.25
C ASP A 342 -4.12 -21.28 3.42
N ILE A 343 -4.43 -22.06 2.39
CA ILE A 343 -3.52 -22.45 1.32
C ILE A 343 -4.05 -21.90 0.01
N TYR A 344 -3.16 -21.44 -0.85
CA TYR A 344 -3.56 -20.79 -2.09
C TYR A 344 -2.71 -21.24 -3.28
N LEU A 345 -3.32 -21.15 -4.45
CA LEU A 345 -2.66 -21.27 -5.74
C LEU A 345 -3.04 -20.04 -6.58
N VAL A 346 -2.05 -19.29 -7.02
CA VAL A 346 -2.25 -18.16 -7.91
C VAL A 346 -1.32 -18.25 -9.11
N GLY A 347 -1.72 -17.68 -10.23
CA GLY A 347 -0.89 -17.59 -11.41
C GLY A 347 -1.29 -16.45 -12.30
N ALA A 348 -0.35 -15.96 -13.10
CA ALA A 348 -0.58 -14.90 -14.06
C ALA A 348 0.22 -15.12 -15.33
N TYR A 349 -0.33 -14.62 -16.43
CA TYR A 349 0.32 -14.40 -17.70
C TYR A 349 0.28 -12.92 -18.04
N GLN A 350 1.42 -12.34 -18.44
CA GLN A 350 1.47 -10.98 -18.91
C GLN A 350 2.14 -10.90 -20.28
N HIS A 351 1.59 -10.05 -21.16
CA HIS A 351 2.18 -9.65 -22.43
C HIS A 351 2.43 -8.15 -22.45
N ALA A 352 3.66 -7.76 -22.82
CA ALA A 352 4.10 -6.38 -22.99
C ALA A 352 4.35 -6.07 -24.46
N SER A 353 4.14 -4.83 -24.87
CA SER A 353 4.43 -4.32 -26.21
C SER A 353 4.76 -2.83 -26.17
N GLY A 354 5.33 -2.30 -27.25
CA GLY A 354 5.79 -0.92 -27.30
C GLY A 354 7.16 -0.73 -26.66
N GLN A 355 7.47 0.46 -26.14
CA GLN A 355 8.79 0.79 -25.60
C GLN A 355 8.69 1.28 -24.16
N GLN A 356 9.65 0.91 -23.34
CA GLN A 356 9.87 1.38 -21.97
C GLN A 356 11.22 2.09 -21.85
N ARG A 357 11.35 2.99 -20.88
CA ARG A 357 12.63 3.62 -20.53
C ARG A 357 13.37 2.77 -19.50
N THR A 358 14.65 2.57 -19.71
CA THR A 358 15.56 1.95 -18.74
C THR A 358 16.07 2.99 -17.72
N SER A 359 16.58 2.52 -16.57
CA SER A 359 17.24 3.39 -15.60
C SER A 359 18.51 4.08 -16.16
N ALA A 360 19.08 3.57 -17.26
CA ALA A 360 20.18 4.23 -18.00
C ALA A 360 19.68 5.35 -18.93
N GLY A 361 18.37 5.60 -19.03
CA GLY A 361 17.78 6.66 -19.83
C GLY A 361 17.53 6.31 -21.29
N THR A 362 17.69 5.04 -21.71
CA THR A 362 17.45 4.57 -23.08
C THR A 362 16.04 3.99 -23.21
N LEU A 363 15.45 4.12 -24.39
CA LEU A 363 14.21 3.42 -24.74
C LEU A 363 14.56 2.05 -25.33
N VAL A 364 13.90 1.02 -24.84
CA VAL A 364 14.02 -0.37 -25.29
C VAL A 364 12.62 -0.97 -25.46
N ASP A 365 12.51 -2.09 -26.16
CA ASP A 365 11.25 -2.82 -26.22
C ASP A 365 10.77 -3.18 -24.81
N ALA A 366 9.47 -3.06 -24.58
CA ALA A 366 8.89 -3.30 -23.28
C ALA A 366 8.97 -4.77 -22.89
N GLY A 367 9.62 -5.05 -21.76
CA GLY A 367 9.64 -6.35 -21.14
C GLY A 367 8.45 -6.56 -20.20
N ALA A 368 7.93 -7.79 -20.15
CA ALA A 368 6.85 -8.11 -19.23
C ALA A 368 7.32 -8.04 -17.77
N ALA A 369 6.41 -7.67 -16.87
CA ALA A 369 6.64 -7.56 -15.43
C ALA A 369 5.32 -7.81 -14.67
N ILE A 370 5.09 -9.04 -14.25
CA ILE A 370 3.84 -9.41 -13.59
C ILE A 370 3.74 -8.70 -12.24
N GLY A 371 2.60 -8.05 -12.01
CA GLY A 371 2.22 -7.48 -10.72
C GLY A 371 3.25 -6.52 -10.12
N SER A 372 3.32 -6.50 -8.82
CA SER A 372 4.27 -5.68 -8.03
C SER A 372 5.62 -6.35 -7.78
N TYR A 373 5.85 -7.55 -8.32
CA TYR A 373 7.11 -8.27 -8.15
C TYR A 373 8.27 -7.57 -8.88
N SER A 374 9.48 -7.73 -8.33
CA SER A 374 10.71 -7.23 -8.96
C SER A 374 11.30 -8.22 -9.97
N TYR A 375 10.49 -9.12 -10.54
CA TYR A 375 10.91 -10.06 -11.58
C TYR A 375 10.92 -9.38 -12.95
N ASN A 376 12.02 -8.73 -13.26
CA ASN A 376 12.21 -8.09 -14.56
C ASN A 376 12.35 -9.12 -15.68
N SER A 377 11.89 -8.80 -16.89
CA SER A 377 12.02 -9.64 -18.07
C SER A 377 12.58 -8.85 -19.25
N ALA A 378 13.43 -9.48 -20.06
CA ALA A 378 13.81 -8.97 -21.37
C ALA A 378 12.92 -9.54 -22.49
N SER A 379 11.87 -10.30 -22.15
CA SER A 379 10.86 -10.84 -23.09
C SER A 379 9.59 -10.03 -23.02
N SER A 380 8.83 -10.02 -24.11
CA SER A 380 7.48 -9.46 -24.15
C SER A 380 6.45 -10.30 -23.40
N SER A 381 6.77 -11.51 -22.93
CA SER A 381 5.87 -12.33 -22.12
C SER A 381 6.54 -12.84 -20.86
N GLN A 382 5.74 -13.01 -19.81
CA GLN A 382 6.13 -13.60 -18.54
C GLN A 382 4.97 -14.41 -17.98
N GLU A 383 5.27 -15.58 -17.42
CA GLU A 383 4.31 -16.44 -16.73
C GLU A 383 4.79 -16.69 -15.30
N MET A 384 3.84 -16.75 -14.39
CA MET A 384 4.12 -17.06 -12.98
C MET A 384 3.04 -17.97 -12.39
N VAL A 385 3.48 -18.91 -11.56
CA VAL A 385 2.60 -19.73 -10.71
C VAL A 385 3.18 -19.77 -9.32
N SER A 386 2.33 -19.60 -8.31
CA SER A 386 2.71 -19.60 -6.89
C SER A 386 1.76 -20.46 -6.09
N LEU A 387 2.31 -21.38 -5.30
CA LEU A 387 1.60 -22.21 -4.30
C LEU A 387 2.09 -21.80 -2.92
N GLY A 388 1.18 -21.39 -2.05
CA GLY A 388 1.58 -20.88 -0.74
C GLY A 388 0.63 -21.22 0.39
N ILE A 389 1.06 -20.83 1.58
CA ILE A 389 0.33 -20.92 2.84
C ILE A 389 0.41 -19.60 3.57
N ARG A 390 -0.74 -19.14 4.10
CA ARG A 390 -0.79 -17.95 4.95
C ARG A 390 -1.36 -18.31 6.32
N HIS A 391 -0.73 -17.78 7.39
CA HIS A 391 -1.20 -17.92 8.75
C HIS A 391 -1.28 -16.57 9.46
N LYS A 392 -2.42 -16.27 10.08
CA LYS A 392 -2.70 -15.06 10.86
C LYS A 392 -2.71 -15.39 12.35
N PHE A 393 -2.08 -14.56 13.19
CA PHE A 393 -2.03 -14.75 14.65
C PHE A 393 -2.35 -13.48 15.43
#